data_0b7b98de5504d2fb083bf51d66086b63
#
_entry.id   0b7b98de5504d2fb083bf51d66086b63
#
_cell.length_a   1.000
_cell.length_b   1.000
_cell.length_c   1.000
_cell.angle_alpha   90.00
_cell.angle_beta   90.00
_cell.angle_gamma   90.00
#
_symmetry.space_group_name_H-M   'P 1'
#
loop_
_entity.id
_entity.type
_entity.pdbx_description
1 polymer ?
#
loop_
_entity_poly.entity_id
_entity_poly.type
_entity_poly.pdbx_seq_one_letter_code
_entity_poly.pdbx_strand_id
1 'polypeptide(L)'
;PEVLIGHSFGGRLMIKLLADNSLAGVKKAVFIDSAGIKPKPSLKSRARLAVYKAGKAVLGLPPIKALFPDALERLRRSRGSEDYKNASPVMRGTLVKAVNEDLKGLLPKIGVPSLLIWGTLDTATPISDGELFESLIPDAGLVRVENGSHYSFLDNPALCIRAISSFLSIPY
;
A
#
# COMPACT_ATOMS: atom_id res chain seq x y z
N PRO A 1 -0.53 -13.61 17.69
CA PRO A 1 -0.84 -12.25 18.16
C PRO A 1 -2.35 -12.06 18.26
N GLU A 2 -2.81 -11.27 19.23
CA GLU A 2 -4.25 -10.96 19.35
C GLU A 2 -4.66 -9.74 18.53
N VAL A 3 -3.71 -8.85 18.23
CA VAL A 3 -3.92 -7.63 17.43
C VAL A 3 -2.89 -7.56 16.33
N LEU A 4 -3.32 -7.16 15.14
CA LEU A 4 -2.45 -6.81 14.03
C LEU A 4 -2.54 -5.30 13.77
N ILE A 5 -1.40 -4.65 13.66
CA ILE A 5 -1.31 -3.24 13.26
C ILE A 5 -0.39 -3.16 12.04
N GLY A 6 -0.86 -2.57 10.96
CA GLY A 6 -0.08 -2.47 9.72
C GLY A 6 -0.25 -1.14 9.01
N HIS A 7 0.88 -0.59 8.59
CA HIS A 7 0.94 0.63 7.78
C HIS A 7 1.27 0.28 6.32
N SER A 8 0.64 0.96 5.38
CA SER A 8 0.96 0.91 3.95
C SER A 8 1.04 -0.53 3.42
N PHE A 9 2.23 -1.00 3.03
CA PHE A 9 2.45 -2.38 2.55
C PHE A 9 2.11 -3.44 3.60
N GLY A 10 2.31 -3.15 4.90
CA GLY A 10 1.92 -4.04 5.99
C GLY A 10 0.44 -4.38 5.97
N GLY A 11 -0.41 -3.44 5.58
CA GLY A 11 -1.84 -3.68 5.41
C GLY A 11 -2.15 -4.71 4.33
N ARG A 12 -1.40 -4.76 3.23
CA ARG A 12 -1.55 -5.81 2.20
C ARG A 12 -1.33 -7.22 2.75
N LEU A 13 -0.31 -7.36 3.61
CA LEU A 13 -0.04 -8.64 4.27
C LEU A 13 -1.17 -9.01 5.22
N MET A 14 -1.65 -8.05 6.01
CA MET A 14 -2.76 -8.25 6.93
C MET A 14 -4.03 -8.68 6.21
N ILE A 15 -4.40 -8.04 5.09
CA ILE A 15 -5.56 -8.42 4.30
C ILE A 15 -5.51 -9.89 3.91
N LYS A 16 -4.38 -10.37 3.41
CA LYS A 16 -4.22 -11.79 3.01
C LYS A 16 -4.32 -12.73 4.20
N LEU A 17 -3.58 -12.44 5.26
CA LEU A 17 -3.53 -13.29 6.45
C LEU A 17 -4.89 -13.40 7.15
N LEU A 18 -5.65 -12.29 7.19
CA LEU A 18 -6.98 -12.26 7.81
C LEU A 18 -8.04 -12.90 6.92
N ALA A 19 -7.99 -12.65 5.60
CA ALA A 19 -8.96 -13.22 4.66
C ALA A 19 -8.85 -14.75 4.52
N ASP A 20 -7.64 -15.29 4.70
CA ASP A 20 -7.37 -16.75 4.63
C ASP A 20 -7.44 -17.43 6.00
N ASN A 21 -7.76 -16.70 7.09
CA ASN A 21 -7.69 -17.19 8.47
C ASN A 21 -6.36 -17.87 8.83
N SER A 22 -5.27 -17.43 8.19
CA SER A 22 -3.93 -18.02 8.36
C SER A 22 -3.31 -17.73 9.72
N LEU A 23 -3.88 -16.79 10.50
CA LEU A 23 -3.42 -16.43 11.84
C LEU A 23 -4.54 -16.68 12.85
N ALA A 24 -4.48 -17.85 13.49
CA ALA A 24 -5.38 -18.16 14.60
C ALA A 24 -5.14 -17.20 15.79
N GLY A 25 -6.22 -16.78 16.44
CA GLY A 25 -6.17 -15.97 17.66
C GLY A 25 -6.08 -14.45 17.44
N VAL A 26 -6.09 -13.96 16.19
CA VAL A 26 -6.24 -12.53 15.93
C VAL A 26 -7.68 -12.12 16.22
N LYS A 27 -7.85 -11.11 17.07
CA LYS A 27 -9.15 -10.61 17.52
C LYS A 27 -9.49 -9.23 16.96
N LYS A 28 -8.48 -8.42 16.62
CA LYS A 28 -8.64 -7.04 16.13
C LYS A 28 -7.56 -6.69 15.11
N ALA A 29 -7.88 -5.79 14.19
CA ALA A 29 -6.95 -5.28 13.19
C ALA A 29 -6.94 -3.75 13.16
N VAL A 30 -5.77 -3.15 12.96
CA VAL A 30 -5.61 -1.71 12.76
C VAL A 30 -4.87 -1.49 11.45
N PHE A 31 -5.52 -0.84 10.51
CA PHE A 31 -4.96 -0.48 9.21
C PHE A 31 -4.67 1.02 9.19
N ILE A 32 -3.42 1.40 8.94
CA ILE A 32 -2.99 2.80 8.89
C ILE A 32 -2.50 3.08 7.47
N ASP A 33 -3.14 4.03 6.77
CA ASP A 33 -2.79 4.42 5.39
C ASP A 33 -2.48 3.20 4.52
N SER A 34 -3.35 2.19 4.58
CA SER A 34 -3.08 0.84 4.09
C SER A 34 -3.11 0.76 2.56
N ALA A 35 -2.12 0.11 2.00
CA ALA A 35 -2.21 -0.34 0.62
C ALA A 35 -3.07 -1.62 0.53
N GLY A 36 -3.67 -1.86 -0.63
CA GLY A 36 -4.52 -3.05 -0.87
C GLY A 36 -5.35 -2.91 -2.12
N ILE A 37 -5.78 -1.70 -2.42
CA ILE A 37 -6.54 -1.37 -3.62
C ILE A 37 -5.58 -1.08 -4.77
N LYS A 38 -5.86 -1.64 -5.93
CA LYS A 38 -5.11 -1.31 -7.13
C LYS A 38 -5.56 0.04 -7.68
N PRO A 39 -4.67 1.04 -7.77
CA PRO A 39 -5.02 2.35 -8.29
C PRO A 39 -5.56 2.24 -9.71
N LYS A 40 -6.67 2.91 -9.99
CA LYS A 40 -7.15 3.07 -11.37
C LYS A 40 -6.18 3.99 -12.12
N PRO A 41 -5.53 3.55 -13.20
CA PRO A 41 -4.56 4.37 -13.89
C PRO A 41 -5.26 5.55 -14.57
N SER A 42 -4.87 6.78 -14.22
CA SER A 42 -5.31 7.98 -14.92
C SER A 42 -4.76 8.01 -16.36
N LEU A 43 -5.37 8.79 -17.25
CA LEU A 43 -4.88 8.99 -18.62
C LEU A 43 -3.41 9.45 -18.60
N LYS A 44 -3.07 10.37 -17.70
CA LYS A 44 -1.71 10.89 -17.51
C LYS A 44 -0.72 9.78 -17.07
N SER A 45 -1.13 8.90 -16.16
CA SER A 45 -0.29 7.77 -15.73
C SER A 45 -0.13 6.72 -16.83
N ARG A 46 -1.18 6.49 -17.63
CA ARG A 46 -1.11 5.59 -18.80
C ARG A 46 -0.15 6.12 -19.88
N ALA A 47 -0.22 7.42 -20.19
CA ALA A 47 0.71 8.06 -21.12
C ALA A 47 2.17 7.96 -20.63
N ARG A 48 2.41 8.28 -19.33
CA ARG A 48 3.74 8.13 -18.72
C ARG A 48 4.26 6.69 -18.75
N LEU A 49 3.38 5.71 -18.58
CA LEU A 49 3.74 4.29 -18.66
C LEU A 49 4.07 3.89 -20.12
N ALA A 50 3.33 4.41 -21.11
CA ALA A 50 3.61 4.15 -22.52
C ALA A 50 4.99 4.70 -22.92
N VAL A 51 5.30 5.94 -22.55
CA VAL A 51 6.63 6.56 -22.77
C VAL A 51 7.74 5.74 -22.10
N TYR A 52 7.53 5.29 -20.85
CA TYR A 52 8.50 4.44 -20.16
C TYR A 52 8.72 3.10 -20.88
N LYS A 53 7.63 2.45 -21.33
CA LYS A 53 7.72 1.17 -22.06
C LYS A 53 8.46 1.35 -23.40
N ALA A 54 8.17 2.42 -24.12
CA ALA A 54 8.86 2.76 -25.37
C ALA A 54 10.35 3.00 -25.13
N GLY A 55 10.71 3.83 -24.14
CA GLY A 55 12.09 4.07 -23.76
C GLY A 55 12.83 2.79 -23.35
N LYS A 56 12.18 1.91 -22.59
CA LYS A 56 12.73 0.60 -22.22
C LYS A 56 12.98 -0.30 -23.43
N ALA A 57 12.06 -0.30 -24.41
CA ALA A 57 12.21 -1.10 -25.63
C ALA A 57 13.39 -0.59 -26.45
N VAL A 58 13.50 0.73 -26.67
CA VAL A 58 14.60 1.35 -27.42
C VAL A 58 15.95 1.10 -26.74
N LEU A 59 16.05 1.35 -25.43
CA LEU A 59 17.30 1.14 -24.69
C LEU A 59 17.68 -0.35 -24.53
N GLY A 60 16.75 -1.25 -24.80
CA GLY A 60 16.99 -2.70 -24.82
C GLY A 60 17.53 -3.24 -26.13
N LEU A 61 17.54 -2.45 -27.22
CA LEU A 61 18.09 -2.86 -28.51
C LEU A 61 19.60 -3.08 -28.43
N PRO A 62 20.13 -4.18 -29.01
CA PRO A 62 21.54 -4.53 -28.88
C PRO A 62 22.53 -3.39 -29.19
N PRO A 63 22.39 -2.62 -30.29
CA PRO A 63 23.32 -1.55 -30.60
C PRO A 63 23.25 -0.40 -29.59
N ILE A 64 22.06 -0.07 -29.10
CA ILE A 64 21.86 1.03 -28.14
C ILE A 64 22.36 0.60 -26.75
N LYS A 65 22.10 -0.64 -26.36
CA LYS A 65 22.60 -1.22 -25.10
C LYS A 65 24.13 -1.27 -25.05
N ALA A 66 24.78 -1.52 -26.20
CA ALA A 66 26.23 -1.52 -26.29
C ALA A 66 26.83 -0.10 -26.14
N LEU A 67 26.17 0.91 -26.73
CA LEU A 67 26.58 2.31 -26.62
C LEU A 67 26.28 2.93 -25.25
N PHE A 68 25.18 2.51 -24.61
CA PHE A 68 24.69 3.07 -23.33
C PHE A 68 24.33 1.96 -22.35
N PRO A 69 25.33 1.20 -21.81
CA PRO A 69 25.07 -0.01 -21.01
C PRO A 69 24.24 0.27 -19.74
N ASP A 70 24.42 1.46 -19.13
CA ASP A 70 23.74 1.81 -17.88
C ASP A 70 22.41 2.56 -18.06
N ALA A 71 22.08 2.98 -19.29
CA ALA A 71 20.90 3.83 -19.53
C ALA A 71 19.59 3.13 -19.16
N LEU A 72 19.49 1.83 -19.42
CA LEU A 72 18.33 1.03 -19.05
C LEU A 72 18.16 0.92 -17.53
N GLU A 73 19.25 0.76 -16.79
CA GLU A 73 19.21 0.67 -15.33
C GLU A 73 18.92 2.05 -14.70
N ARG A 74 19.46 3.12 -15.24
CA ARG A 74 19.13 4.51 -14.84
C ARG A 74 17.64 4.79 -15.05
N LEU A 75 17.08 4.37 -16.20
CA LEU A 75 15.65 4.50 -16.48
C LEU A 75 14.79 3.70 -15.49
N ARG A 76 15.21 2.50 -15.10
CA ARG A 76 14.51 1.69 -14.09
C ARG A 76 14.56 2.35 -12.71
N ARG A 77 15.72 2.82 -12.30
CA ARG A 77 15.92 3.48 -10.99
C ARG A 77 15.17 4.80 -10.87
N SER A 78 14.99 5.55 -11.96
CA SER A 78 14.26 6.82 -11.93
C SER A 78 12.77 6.69 -11.55
N ARG A 79 12.23 5.47 -11.54
CA ARG A 79 10.79 5.20 -11.36
C ARG A 79 10.45 4.31 -10.16
N GLY A 80 11.43 3.74 -9.49
CA GLY A 80 11.22 2.86 -8.34
C GLY A 80 11.15 3.62 -7.01
N SER A 81 10.39 3.07 -6.04
CA SER A 81 10.55 3.42 -4.63
C SER A 81 11.97 3.11 -4.15
N GLU A 82 12.37 3.64 -3.00
CA GLU A 82 13.68 3.33 -2.43
C GLU A 82 13.85 1.82 -2.21
N ASP A 83 12.81 1.14 -1.72
CA ASP A 83 12.82 -0.32 -1.56
C ASP A 83 13.05 -1.04 -2.89
N TYR A 84 12.41 -0.57 -3.97
CA TYR A 84 12.60 -1.14 -5.31
C TYR A 84 14.02 -0.89 -5.84
N LYS A 85 14.59 0.30 -5.59
CA LYS A 85 15.96 0.64 -6.03
C LYS A 85 17.01 -0.23 -5.34
N ASN A 86 16.82 -0.48 -4.05
CA ASN A 86 17.76 -1.22 -3.20
C ASN A 86 17.56 -2.74 -3.26
N ALA A 87 16.43 -3.22 -3.81
CA ALA A 87 16.12 -4.63 -3.90
C ALA A 87 16.94 -5.37 -4.96
N SER A 88 17.24 -6.65 -4.70
CA SER A 88 17.82 -7.56 -5.69
C SER A 88 16.87 -7.76 -6.89
N PRO A 89 17.34 -8.23 -8.05
CA PRO A 89 16.48 -8.48 -9.22
C PRO A 89 15.29 -9.40 -8.92
N VAL A 90 15.47 -10.41 -8.08
CA VAL A 90 14.40 -11.34 -7.66
C VAL A 90 13.39 -10.61 -6.79
N MET A 91 13.86 -9.85 -5.79
CA MET A 91 12.98 -9.06 -4.91
C MET A 91 12.21 -7.98 -5.66
N ARG A 92 12.80 -7.33 -6.67
CA ARG A 92 12.09 -6.38 -7.53
C ARG A 92 10.90 -7.03 -8.25
N GLY A 93 11.06 -8.25 -8.76
CA GLY A 93 9.97 -9.00 -9.37
C GLY A 93 8.82 -9.28 -8.39
N THR A 94 9.16 -9.66 -7.17
CA THR A 94 8.19 -9.93 -6.10
C THR A 94 7.47 -8.64 -5.68
N LEU A 95 8.20 -7.55 -5.45
CA LEU A 95 7.61 -6.25 -5.11
C LEU A 95 6.63 -5.76 -6.18
N VAL A 96 7.01 -5.85 -7.48
CA VAL A 96 6.13 -5.46 -8.59
C VAL A 96 4.85 -6.28 -8.60
N LYS A 97 4.92 -7.59 -8.38
CA LYS A 97 3.73 -8.45 -8.28
C LYS A 97 2.87 -8.05 -7.10
N ALA A 98 3.49 -7.92 -5.93
CA ALA A 98 2.79 -7.61 -4.69
C ALA A 98 2.04 -6.26 -4.76
N VAL A 99 2.68 -5.18 -5.23
CA VAL A 99 2.04 -3.85 -5.30
C VAL A 99 0.98 -3.73 -6.40
N ASN A 100 1.03 -4.58 -7.44
CA ASN A 100 0.05 -4.57 -8.53
C ASN A 100 -1.14 -5.52 -8.30
N GLU A 101 -1.11 -6.32 -7.25
CA GLU A 101 -2.22 -7.20 -6.89
C GLU A 101 -3.37 -6.37 -6.33
N ASP A 102 -4.59 -6.58 -6.81
CA ASP A 102 -5.79 -5.96 -6.26
C ASP A 102 -6.39 -6.88 -5.19
N LEU A 103 -6.39 -6.41 -3.94
CA LEU A 103 -6.89 -7.17 -2.80
C LEU A 103 -8.32 -6.78 -2.41
N LYS A 104 -8.97 -5.91 -3.18
CA LYS A 104 -10.35 -5.46 -2.92
C LYS A 104 -11.31 -6.63 -2.64
N GLY A 105 -11.21 -7.69 -3.43
CA GLY A 105 -12.09 -8.87 -3.29
C GLY A 105 -11.86 -9.70 -2.01
N LEU A 106 -10.81 -9.42 -1.25
CA LEU A 106 -10.52 -10.09 0.02
C LEU A 106 -11.07 -9.32 1.23
N LEU A 107 -11.32 -8.02 1.12
CA LEU A 107 -11.78 -7.18 2.23
C LEU A 107 -13.08 -7.70 2.88
N PRO A 108 -14.11 -8.18 2.13
CA PRO A 108 -15.31 -8.74 2.73
C PRO A 108 -15.09 -10.02 3.55
N LYS A 109 -13.93 -10.65 3.40
CA LYS A 109 -13.59 -11.88 4.13
C LYS A 109 -12.89 -11.60 5.48
N ILE A 110 -12.58 -10.36 5.78
CA ILE A 110 -11.99 -9.97 7.07
C ILE A 110 -13.07 -10.03 8.13
N GLY A 111 -13.00 -11.05 8.98
CA GLY A 111 -14.03 -11.34 10.00
C GLY A 111 -13.72 -10.77 11.38
N VAL A 112 -12.71 -9.90 11.52
CA VAL A 112 -12.37 -9.29 12.82
C VAL A 112 -12.66 -7.79 12.81
N PRO A 113 -13.06 -7.20 13.95
CA PRO A 113 -13.20 -5.76 14.10
C PRO A 113 -11.96 -5.04 13.62
N SER A 114 -12.12 -4.02 12.80
CA SER A 114 -11.04 -3.32 12.11
C SER A 114 -11.12 -1.82 12.29
N LEU A 115 -10.06 -1.22 12.85
CA LEU A 115 -9.87 0.22 12.89
C LEU A 115 -9.08 0.65 11.67
N LEU A 116 -9.61 1.62 10.93
CA LEU A 116 -8.96 2.24 9.79
C LEU A 116 -8.53 3.65 10.18
N ILE A 117 -7.27 4.01 9.99
CA ILE A 117 -6.75 5.36 10.23
C ILE A 117 -6.16 5.86 8.93
N TRP A 118 -6.58 7.06 8.47
CA TRP A 118 -6.20 7.51 7.15
C TRP A 118 -6.00 9.02 7.07
N GLY A 119 -4.89 9.43 6.43
CA GLY A 119 -4.61 10.82 6.13
C GLY A 119 -5.47 11.35 4.97
N THR A 120 -6.12 12.51 5.16
CA THR A 120 -7.00 13.08 4.12
C THR A 120 -6.23 13.63 2.91
N LEU A 121 -4.93 13.89 3.05
CA LEU A 121 -4.03 14.32 1.97
C LEU A 121 -3.06 13.21 1.50
N ASP A 122 -3.33 11.94 1.86
CA ASP A 122 -2.52 10.83 1.38
C ASP A 122 -2.62 10.69 -0.15
N THR A 123 -1.48 10.82 -0.82
CA THR A 123 -1.36 10.69 -2.28
C THR A 123 -0.88 9.31 -2.72
N ALA A 124 -0.38 8.49 -1.81
CA ALA A 124 0.07 7.14 -2.09
C ALA A 124 -1.07 6.12 -2.00
N THR A 125 -1.86 6.21 -0.94
CA THR A 125 -3.11 5.46 -0.73
C THR A 125 -4.22 6.47 -0.41
N PRO A 126 -4.94 6.99 -1.41
CA PRO A 126 -5.90 8.06 -1.22
C PRO A 126 -6.99 7.71 -0.19
N ILE A 127 -7.53 8.72 0.50
CA ILE A 127 -8.62 8.55 1.49
C ILE A 127 -9.80 7.74 0.94
N SER A 128 -10.06 7.83 -0.37
CA SER A 128 -11.07 7.01 -1.05
C SER A 128 -10.82 5.51 -0.95
N ASP A 129 -9.56 5.08 -0.76
CA ASP A 129 -9.24 3.68 -0.52
C ASP A 129 -9.64 3.30 0.91
N GLY A 130 -9.43 4.17 1.90
CA GLY A 130 -9.90 3.99 3.28
C GLY A 130 -11.43 3.90 3.36
N GLU A 131 -12.14 4.77 2.63
CA GLU A 131 -13.61 4.72 2.52
C GLU A 131 -14.09 3.41 1.86
N LEU A 132 -13.33 2.91 0.89
CA LEU A 132 -13.62 1.63 0.27
C LEU A 132 -13.35 0.46 1.23
N PHE A 133 -12.30 0.51 2.04
CA PHE A 133 -12.06 -0.48 3.10
C PHE A 133 -13.23 -0.49 4.09
N GLU A 134 -13.65 0.69 4.59
CA GLU A 134 -14.78 0.82 5.51
C GLU A 134 -16.07 0.23 4.93
N SER A 135 -16.34 0.45 3.65
CA SER A 135 -17.54 -0.05 2.99
C SER A 135 -17.54 -1.56 2.73
N LEU A 136 -16.37 -2.20 2.69
CA LEU A 136 -16.23 -3.61 2.29
C LEU A 136 -15.91 -4.54 3.46
N ILE A 137 -15.23 -4.08 4.50
CA ILE A 137 -14.95 -4.87 5.70
C ILE A 137 -16.22 -4.84 6.57
N PRO A 138 -16.78 -6.01 6.95
CA PRO A 138 -18.06 -6.09 7.64
C PRO A 138 -18.16 -5.33 8.97
N ASP A 139 -17.04 -5.27 9.71
CA ASP A 139 -16.95 -4.56 11.00
C ASP A 139 -15.71 -3.65 10.98
N ALA A 140 -15.88 -2.47 10.40
CA ALA A 140 -14.81 -1.49 10.28
C ALA A 140 -15.30 -0.07 10.60
N GLY A 141 -14.41 0.74 11.18
CA GLY A 141 -14.63 2.17 11.42
C GLY A 141 -13.42 2.99 10.96
N LEU A 142 -13.67 4.10 10.23
CA LEU A 142 -12.65 4.96 9.66
C LEU A 142 -12.44 6.24 10.47
N VAL A 143 -11.22 6.43 10.95
CA VAL A 143 -10.74 7.68 11.54
C VAL A 143 -9.96 8.47 10.49
N ARG A 144 -10.44 9.64 10.14
CA ARG A 144 -9.79 10.57 9.22
C ARG A 144 -8.84 11.47 10.00
N VAL A 145 -7.57 11.49 9.58
CA VAL A 145 -6.57 12.43 10.09
C VAL A 145 -6.56 13.62 9.15
N GLU A 146 -7.20 14.70 9.58
CA GLU A 146 -7.31 15.90 8.76
C GLU A 146 -5.95 16.50 8.44
N ASN A 147 -5.73 16.82 7.16
CA ASN A 147 -4.46 17.27 6.59
C ASN A 147 -3.31 16.25 6.74
N GLY A 148 -3.58 15.02 7.17
CA GLY A 148 -2.59 13.95 7.29
C GLY A 148 -2.12 13.44 5.93
N SER A 149 -0.84 13.13 5.83
CA SER A 149 -0.17 12.52 4.67
C SER A 149 -0.22 10.98 4.74
N HIS A 150 0.62 10.31 3.94
CA HIS A 150 0.81 8.85 3.99
C HIS A 150 1.42 8.33 5.31
N TYR A 151 1.82 9.23 6.18
CA TYR A 151 2.30 8.94 7.53
C TYR A 151 1.42 9.62 8.57
N SER A 152 0.10 9.41 8.45
CA SER A 152 -0.91 10.07 9.28
C SER A 152 -0.66 9.93 10.78
N PHE A 153 -0.06 8.82 11.21
CA PHE A 153 0.35 8.56 12.59
C PHE A 153 1.51 9.44 13.08
N LEU A 154 2.32 10.00 12.17
CA LEU A 154 3.34 11.01 12.50
C LEU A 154 2.77 12.42 12.44
N ASP A 155 1.79 12.65 11.55
CA ASP A 155 1.18 13.97 11.37
C ASP A 155 0.27 14.34 12.57
N ASN A 156 -0.45 13.35 13.13
CA ASN A 156 -1.27 13.53 14.34
C ASN A 156 -1.19 12.32 15.27
N PRO A 157 -0.06 12.11 15.96
CA PRO A 157 0.15 10.96 16.82
C PRO A 157 -0.86 10.90 17.98
N ALA A 158 -1.26 12.05 18.53
CA ALA A 158 -2.21 12.11 19.62
C ALA A 158 -3.60 11.56 19.23
N LEU A 159 -4.10 11.90 18.05
CA LEU A 159 -5.36 11.34 17.52
C LEU A 159 -5.23 9.84 17.28
N CYS A 160 -4.14 9.40 16.64
CA CYS A 160 -3.93 8.00 16.31
C CYS A 160 -3.82 7.13 17.58
N ILE A 161 -3.06 7.58 18.58
CA ILE A 161 -2.92 6.87 19.85
C ILE A 161 -4.28 6.77 20.55
N ARG A 162 -5.04 7.87 20.66
CA ARG A 162 -6.39 7.84 21.27
C ARG A 162 -7.32 6.87 20.55
N ALA A 163 -7.35 6.91 19.21
CA ALA A 163 -8.19 6.01 18.42
C ALA A 163 -7.83 4.54 18.66
N ILE A 164 -6.54 4.22 18.62
CA ILE A 164 -6.04 2.86 18.85
C ILE A 164 -6.33 2.42 20.28
N SER A 165 -6.02 3.26 21.28
CA SER A 165 -6.26 2.92 22.70
C SER A 165 -7.74 2.68 22.99
N SER A 166 -8.62 3.55 22.47
CA SER A 166 -10.07 3.37 22.59
C SER A 166 -10.53 2.07 21.93
N PHE A 167 -10.09 1.81 20.69
CA PHE A 167 -10.44 0.60 19.96
C PHE A 167 -9.95 -0.67 20.66
N LEU A 168 -8.75 -0.65 21.23
CA LEU A 168 -8.18 -1.79 21.93
C LEU A 168 -8.64 -1.90 23.40
N SER A 169 -9.36 -0.92 23.93
CA SER A 169 -9.75 -0.82 25.35
C SER A 169 -8.54 -0.79 26.30
N ILE A 170 -7.48 -0.08 25.90
CA ILE A 170 -6.25 0.10 26.66
C ILE A 170 -6.33 1.48 27.34
N PRO A 171 -5.95 1.62 28.63
CA PRO A 171 -5.84 2.92 29.25
C PRO A 171 -4.86 3.83 28.50
N TYR A 172 -5.24 5.10 28.34
CA TYR A 172 -4.42 6.12 27.68
C TYR A 172 -3.77 7.00 28.74
#